data_5140d84234628abac0ec3208f8da7b2a
#
_entry.id   5140d84234628abac0ec3208f8da7b2a
#
_cell.length_a   1.000
_cell.length_b   1.000
_cell.length_c   1.000
_cell.angle_alpha   90.00
_cell.angle_beta   90.00
_cell.angle_gamma   90.00
#
_symmetry.space_group_name_H-M   'P 1'
#
loop_
_entity.id
_entity.type
_entity.pdbx_description
1 polymer ?
#
loop_
_entity_poly.entity_id
_entity_poly.type
_entity_poly.pdbx_seq_one_letter_code
_entity_poly.pdbx_strand_id
1 'polypeptide(L)'
;KMVFFKALYKQDKDALFSSEEYKAFEAKNDNWLEPYAAFLAKRDKQPKDFYKYLQFHADKQLADAVAYAHSIGVAMKGDIPIGISPDSVDAAVYPELFNLDASAGAPPDDFSISGQNWGFPTYNWDKMAEDNFGWWQKRFRKMQDYFDAYRVDHILGFFRIWQMRKTDVWGLCGHFVPALPYSYDDLCAQGVCLDWDRMTKPYIRSNFLGDVLGYDTEWAKANALN
;
A
#
# COMPACT_ATOMS: atom_id res chain seq x y z
N LYS A 1 10.67 15.31 -18.71
CA LYS A 1 11.57 14.15 -18.45
C LYS A 1 11.35 13.00 -19.46
N MET A 2 10.14 12.46 -19.62
CA MET A 2 9.87 11.29 -20.50
C MET A 2 10.28 11.48 -21.94
N VAL A 3 10.11 12.67 -22.54
CA VAL A 3 10.55 12.96 -23.91
C VAL A 3 12.06 12.78 -24.05
N PHE A 4 12.82 13.28 -23.09
CA PHE A 4 14.27 13.15 -23.05
C PHE A 4 14.71 11.68 -22.95
N PHE A 5 14.13 10.92 -22.01
CA PHE A 5 14.46 9.50 -21.86
C PHE A 5 14.10 8.67 -23.13
N LYS A 6 13.01 9.00 -23.82
CA LYS A 6 12.68 8.36 -25.09
C LYS A 6 13.68 8.65 -26.19
N ALA A 7 14.27 9.86 -26.21
CA ALA A 7 15.31 10.21 -27.17
C ALA A 7 16.60 9.41 -26.90
N LEU A 8 17.05 9.36 -25.64
CA LEU A 8 18.20 8.55 -25.25
C LEU A 8 17.99 7.07 -25.56
N TYR A 9 16.84 6.51 -25.16
CA TYR A 9 16.51 5.12 -25.48
C TYR A 9 16.62 4.81 -26.96
N LYS A 10 16.13 5.68 -27.83
CA LYS A 10 16.22 5.47 -29.29
C LYS A 10 17.67 5.48 -29.79
N GLN A 11 18.52 6.26 -29.16
CA GLN A 11 19.93 6.40 -29.51
C GLN A 11 20.75 5.19 -29.06
N ASP A 12 20.53 4.73 -27.80
CA ASP A 12 21.50 3.87 -27.11
C ASP A 12 21.05 2.41 -26.97
N LYS A 13 19.74 2.11 -27.19
CA LYS A 13 19.14 0.81 -26.83
C LYS A 13 19.86 -0.39 -27.42
N ASP A 14 20.28 -0.33 -28.69
CA ASP A 14 20.85 -1.50 -29.39
C ASP A 14 22.24 -1.84 -28.82
N ALA A 15 23.03 -0.82 -28.50
CA ALA A 15 24.34 -0.98 -27.85
C ALA A 15 24.15 -1.48 -26.40
N LEU A 16 23.19 -0.89 -25.66
CA LEU A 16 22.94 -1.28 -24.27
C LEU A 16 22.49 -2.73 -24.19
N PHE A 17 21.47 -3.13 -24.92
CA PHE A 17 20.91 -4.49 -24.81
C PHE A 17 21.86 -5.60 -25.28
N SER A 18 22.86 -5.22 -26.09
CA SER A 18 23.93 -6.13 -26.49
C SER A 18 25.05 -6.25 -25.45
N SER A 19 25.09 -5.36 -24.46
CA SER A 19 26.18 -5.32 -23.45
C SER A 19 26.05 -6.46 -22.43
N GLU A 20 27.19 -6.97 -21.97
CA GLU A 20 27.22 -7.97 -20.91
C GLU A 20 26.68 -7.43 -19.57
N GLU A 21 26.87 -6.11 -19.31
CA GLU A 21 26.34 -5.45 -18.12
C GLU A 21 24.82 -5.48 -18.08
N TYR A 22 24.15 -5.19 -19.21
CA TYR A 22 22.70 -5.28 -19.29
C TYR A 22 22.18 -6.72 -19.16
N LYS A 23 22.83 -7.68 -19.81
CA LYS A 23 22.46 -9.11 -19.72
C LYS A 23 22.54 -9.62 -18.27
N ALA A 24 23.60 -9.23 -17.55
CA ALA A 24 23.74 -9.57 -16.14
C ALA A 24 22.65 -8.93 -15.28
N PHE A 25 22.30 -7.66 -15.52
CA PHE A 25 21.20 -6.98 -14.86
C PHE A 25 19.86 -7.67 -15.15
N GLU A 26 19.56 -8.00 -16.40
CA GLU A 26 18.31 -8.66 -16.79
C GLU A 26 18.20 -10.04 -16.12
N ALA A 27 19.25 -10.85 -16.17
CA ALA A 27 19.29 -12.17 -15.53
C ALA A 27 19.12 -12.11 -14.00
N LYS A 28 19.70 -11.10 -13.35
CA LYS A 28 19.55 -10.90 -11.89
C LYS A 28 18.12 -10.48 -11.50
N ASN A 29 17.38 -9.83 -12.38
CA ASN A 29 16.10 -9.19 -12.10
C ASN A 29 14.92 -9.80 -12.87
N ASP A 30 15.08 -10.96 -13.51
CA ASP A 30 14.08 -11.63 -14.38
C ASP A 30 12.74 -11.86 -13.70
N ASN A 31 12.75 -12.15 -12.41
CA ASN A 31 11.61 -12.47 -11.59
C ASN A 31 10.60 -11.31 -11.41
N TRP A 32 11.03 -10.07 -11.65
CA TRP A 32 10.16 -8.89 -11.52
C TRP A 32 10.21 -7.96 -12.74
N LEU A 33 11.35 -7.87 -13.44
CA LEU A 33 11.58 -6.90 -14.50
C LEU A 33 10.67 -7.14 -15.72
N GLU A 34 10.49 -8.39 -16.10
CA GLU A 34 9.65 -8.75 -17.24
C GLU A 34 8.15 -8.44 -17.00
N PRO A 35 7.50 -8.92 -15.91
CA PRO A 35 6.10 -8.56 -15.63
C PRO A 35 5.91 -7.05 -15.42
N TYR A 36 6.86 -6.37 -14.79
CA TYR A 36 6.84 -4.92 -14.61
C TYR A 36 6.84 -4.18 -15.96
N ALA A 37 7.79 -4.52 -16.83
CA ALA A 37 7.93 -3.86 -18.12
C ALA A 37 6.72 -4.14 -19.04
N ALA A 38 6.18 -5.36 -19.02
CA ALA A 38 5.00 -5.74 -19.76
C ALA A 38 3.73 -4.99 -19.29
N PHE A 39 3.55 -4.88 -17.99
CA PHE A 39 2.43 -4.15 -17.39
C PHE A 39 2.45 -2.66 -17.81
N LEU A 40 3.59 -1.99 -17.65
CA LEU A 40 3.74 -0.58 -18.00
C LEU A 40 3.63 -0.34 -19.52
N ALA A 41 4.19 -1.23 -20.33
CA ALA A 41 4.07 -1.15 -21.78
C ALA A 41 2.62 -1.15 -22.23
N LYS A 42 1.79 -2.01 -21.65
CA LYS A 42 0.34 -2.09 -21.94
C LYS A 42 -0.39 -0.83 -21.45
N ARG A 43 -0.13 -0.41 -20.23
CA ARG A 43 -0.77 0.76 -19.61
C ARG A 43 -0.49 2.04 -20.37
N ASP A 44 0.78 2.29 -20.70
CA ASP A 44 1.25 3.57 -21.23
C ASP A 44 1.40 3.54 -22.77
N LYS A 45 1.10 2.41 -23.42
CA LYS A 45 1.25 2.19 -24.88
C LYS A 45 2.66 2.54 -25.39
N GLN A 46 3.69 2.03 -24.69
CA GLN A 46 5.09 2.20 -25.01
C GLN A 46 5.77 0.83 -25.24
N PRO A 47 6.93 0.79 -25.92
CA PRO A 47 7.72 -0.44 -26.00
C PRO A 47 8.10 -0.99 -24.64
N LYS A 48 7.99 -2.30 -24.44
CA LYS A 48 8.38 -2.98 -23.19
C LYS A 48 9.84 -2.71 -22.84
N ASP A 49 10.72 -2.80 -23.83
CA ASP A 49 12.15 -2.60 -23.64
C ASP A 49 12.52 -1.19 -23.17
N PHE A 50 11.66 -0.20 -23.44
CA PHE A 50 11.86 1.15 -22.89
C PHE A 50 11.82 1.17 -21.36
N TYR A 51 10.95 0.38 -20.75
CA TYR A 51 10.88 0.28 -19.28
C TYR A 51 12.04 -0.52 -18.70
N LYS A 52 12.50 -1.57 -19.40
CA LYS A 52 13.71 -2.28 -19.02
C LYS A 52 14.94 -1.37 -19.07
N TYR A 53 15.05 -0.57 -20.13
CA TYR A 53 16.09 0.47 -20.26
C TYR A 53 16.09 1.45 -19.08
N LEU A 54 14.92 1.96 -18.69
CA LEU A 54 14.79 2.87 -17.56
C LEU A 54 15.21 2.22 -16.24
N GLN A 55 14.82 0.98 -16.02
CA GLN A 55 15.14 0.25 -14.79
C GLN A 55 16.64 -0.07 -14.69
N PHE A 56 17.28 -0.43 -15.80
CA PHE A 56 18.72 -0.61 -15.83
C PHE A 56 19.47 0.65 -15.40
N HIS A 57 19.12 1.79 -15.97
CA HIS A 57 19.79 3.05 -15.61
C HIS A 57 19.47 3.49 -14.18
N ALA A 58 18.27 3.26 -13.69
CA ALA A 58 17.91 3.54 -12.30
C ALA A 58 18.71 2.67 -11.32
N ASP A 59 18.82 1.37 -11.60
CA ASP A 59 19.60 0.40 -10.82
C ASP A 59 21.07 0.82 -10.75
N LYS A 60 21.66 1.10 -11.90
CA LYS A 60 23.06 1.51 -12.01
C LYS A 60 23.35 2.82 -11.26
N GLN A 61 22.54 3.85 -11.49
CA GLN A 61 22.75 5.15 -10.84
C GLN A 61 22.56 5.06 -9.31
N LEU A 62 21.62 4.25 -8.84
CA LEU A 62 21.45 4.04 -7.41
C LEU A 62 22.64 3.28 -6.83
N ALA A 63 23.12 2.22 -7.50
CA ALA A 63 24.28 1.46 -7.07
C ALA A 63 25.55 2.35 -7.02
N ASP A 64 25.78 3.19 -8.03
CA ASP A 64 26.91 4.14 -8.07
C ASP A 64 26.81 5.16 -6.92
N ALA A 65 25.62 5.69 -6.63
CA ALA A 65 25.39 6.62 -5.54
C ALA A 65 25.62 5.98 -4.16
N VAL A 66 25.19 4.73 -3.98
CA VAL A 66 25.45 3.96 -2.75
C VAL A 66 26.93 3.66 -2.59
N ALA A 67 27.63 3.24 -3.66
CA ALA A 67 29.06 3.01 -3.63
C ALA A 67 29.83 4.28 -3.25
N TYR A 68 29.42 5.43 -3.77
CA TYR A 68 29.99 6.72 -3.37
C TYR A 68 29.74 7.01 -1.88
N ALA A 69 28.51 6.83 -1.39
CA ALA A 69 28.20 7.03 0.03
C ALA A 69 29.09 6.15 0.94
N HIS A 70 29.24 4.86 0.60
CA HIS A 70 30.12 3.94 1.32
C HIS A 70 31.59 4.39 1.29
N SER A 71 32.08 4.92 0.15
CA SER A 71 33.44 5.37 0.03
C SER A 71 33.83 6.52 0.97
N ILE A 72 32.84 7.26 1.46
CA ILE A 72 32.98 8.35 2.43
C ILE A 72 32.47 7.99 3.83
N GLY A 73 32.21 6.69 4.09
CA GLY A 73 31.80 6.17 5.40
C GLY A 73 30.33 6.41 5.77
N VAL A 74 29.45 6.64 4.79
CA VAL A 74 28.00 6.85 5.00
C VAL A 74 27.25 5.56 4.71
N ALA A 75 26.56 5.03 5.73
CA ALA A 75 25.64 3.91 5.58
C ALA A 75 24.28 4.39 5.03
N MET A 76 23.70 3.62 4.11
CA MET A 76 22.43 3.94 3.47
C MET A 76 21.28 3.17 4.13
N LYS A 77 20.25 3.90 4.56
CA LYS A 77 19.04 3.32 5.13
C LYS A 77 17.88 3.46 4.16
N GLY A 78 17.31 2.32 3.72
CA GLY A 78 16.10 2.26 2.91
C GLY A 78 14.82 2.38 3.75
N ASP A 79 13.73 2.71 3.10
CA ASP A 79 12.41 2.75 3.69
C ASP A 79 11.50 1.74 2.98
N ILE A 80 10.81 0.90 3.76
CA ILE A 80 9.87 -0.10 3.25
C ILE A 80 8.47 0.36 3.61
N PRO A 81 7.70 0.84 2.63
CA PRO A 81 6.31 1.26 2.86
C PRO A 81 5.43 0.07 3.19
N ILE A 82 4.43 0.29 4.06
CA ILE A 82 3.45 -0.73 4.42
C ILE A 82 2.55 -1.14 3.26
N GLY A 83 2.28 -0.27 2.30
CA GLY A 83 1.31 -0.53 1.25
C GLY A 83 1.89 -0.55 -0.16
N ILE A 84 1.03 -0.94 -1.10
CA ILE A 84 1.26 -0.84 -2.55
C ILE A 84 0.16 0.01 -3.17
N SER A 85 0.43 0.61 -4.33
CA SER A 85 -0.64 1.25 -5.09
C SER A 85 -1.62 0.18 -5.63
N PRO A 86 -2.95 0.39 -5.55
CA PRO A 86 -3.93 -0.51 -6.14
C PRO A 86 -3.78 -0.64 -7.66
N ASP A 87 -3.16 0.35 -8.31
CA ASP A 87 -2.88 0.37 -9.75
C ASP A 87 -1.43 -0.04 -10.08
N SER A 88 -0.76 -0.72 -9.15
CA SER A 88 0.62 -1.19 -9.33
C SER A 88 0.68 -2.51 -10.12
N VAL A 89 1.89 -2.82 -10.58
CA VAL A 89 2.18 -4.13 -11.18
C VAL A 89 1.96 -5.26 -10.18
N ASP A 90 2.30 -5.06 -8.91
CA ASP A 90 2.11 -6.07 -7.86
C ASP A 90 0.63 -6.44 -7.71
N ALA A 91 -0.26 -5.45 -7.63
CA ALA A 91 -1.70 -5.69 -7.57
C ALA A 91 -2.25 -6.37 -8.84
N ALA A 92 -1.66 -6.11 -10.00
CA ALA A 92 -2.10 -6.68 -11.26
C ALA A 92 -1.57 -8.11 -11.52
N VAL A 93 -0.36 -8.41 -11.05
CA VAL A 93 0.31 -9.71 -11.25
C VAL A 93 -0.04 -10.71 -10.14
N TYR A 94 -0.20 -10.23 -8.91
CA TYR A 94 -0.45 -11.04 -7.72
C TYR A 94 -1.70 -10.58 -6.97
N PRO A 95 -2.88 -10.43 -7.65
CA PRO A 95 -4.08 -9.87 -7.01
C PRO A 95 -4.54 -10.68 -5.78
N GLU A 96 -4.24 -11.97 -5.73
CA GLU A 96 -4.57 -12.88 -4.62
C GLU A 96 -3.81 -12.58 -3.32
N LEU A 97 -2.68 -11.87 -3.41
CA LEU A 97 -1.88 -11.47 -2.24
C LEU A 97 -2.42 -10.22 -1.53
N PHE A 98 -3.43 -9.58 -2.09
CA PHE A 98 -3.95 -8.31 -1.60
C PHE A 98 -5.48 -8.31 -1.53
N ASN A 99 -6.03 -7.67 -0.50
CA ASN A 99 -7.46 -7.44 -0.36
C ASN A 99 -7.82 -6.15 -1.13
N LEU A 100 -8.05 -6.28 -2.44
CA LEU A 100 -8.24 -5.15 -3.37
C LEU A 100 -9.59 -4.41 -3.20
N ASP A 101 -10.51 -4.97 -2.45
CA ASP A 101 -11.80 -4.40 -2.04
C ASP A 101 -11.73 -3.63 -0.72
N ALA A 102 -10.60 -3.76 -0.02
CA ALA A 102 -10.31 -3.09 1.23
C ALA A 102 -9.29 -1.96 1.06
N SER A 103 -9.25 -1.05 2.02
CA SER A 103 -8.27 0.01 2.15
C SER A 103 -7.67 0.02 3.56
N ALA A 104 -6.36 0.18 3.64
CA ALA A 104 -5.68 0.42 4.90
C ALA A 104 -5.83 1.88 5.34
N GLY A 105 -5.72 2.12 6.64
CA GLY A 105 -5.77 3.45 7.20
C GLY A 105 -5.42 3.50 8.69
N ALA A 106 -5.92 4.52 9.36
CA ALA A 106 -5.78 4.70 10.80
C ALA A 106 -7.14 5.05 11.44
N PRO A 107 -7.37 4.60 12.68
CA PRO A 107 -8.55 5.01 13.45
C PRO A 107 -8.52 6.50 13.75
N PRO A 108 -9.66 7.08 14.17
CA PRO A 108 -9.69 8.43 14.73
C PRO A 108 -8.70 8.61 15.88
N ASP A 109 -7.97 9.72 15.84
CA ASP A 109 -7.01 10.13 16.85
C ASP A 109 -6.97 11.66 17.00
N ASP A 110 -6.04 12.18 17.81
CA ASP A 110 -5.88 13.62 18.04
C ASP A 110 -5.42 14.38 16.78
N PHE A 111 -4.83 13.71 15.80
CA PHE A 111 -4.39 14.30 14.53
C PHE A 111 -5.47 14.27 13.46
N SER A 112 -6.37 13.28 13.52
CA SER A 112 -7.46 13.11 12.56
C SER A 112 -8.71 12.57 13.23
N ILE A 113 -9.63 13.46 13.56
CA ILE A 113 -10.93 13.12 14.20
C ILE A 113 -11.74 12.12 13.37
N SER A 114 -11.60 12.16 12.05
CA SER A 114 -12.31 11.27 11.11
C SER A 114 -11.52 9.99 10.79
N GLY A 115 -10.35 9.80 11.42
CA GLY A 115 -9.41 8.77 11.01
C GLY A 115 -8.83 9.02 9.62
N GLN A 116 -8.05 8.09 9.12
CA GLN A 116 -7.38 8.23 7.81
C GLN A 116 -7.70 7.04 6.92
N ASN A 117 -7.98 7.30 5.65
CA ASN A 117 -7.98 6.32 4.59
C ASN A 117 -6.73 6.55 3.72
N TRP A 118 -5.82 5.57 3.68
CA TRP A 118 -4.56 5.70 2.94
C TRP A 118 -4.67 5.30 1.47
N GLY A 119 -5.81 4.72 1.06
CA GLY A 119 -6.11 4.43 -0.34
C GLY A 119 -5.35 3.25 -0.94
N PHE A 120 -4.68 2.43 -0.15
CA PHE A 120 -4.00 1.24 -0.64
C PHE A 120 -4.57 -0.05 0.00
N PRO A 121 -4.54 -1.19 -0.72
CA PRO A 121 -5.11 -2.44 -0.26
C PRO A 121 -4.34 -3.00 0.94
N THR A 122 -5.03 -3.78 1.77
CA THR A 122 -4.40 -4.57 2.83
C THR A 122 -3.86 -5.89 2.27
N TYR A 123 -3.00 -6.55 3.04
CA TYR A 123 -2.39 -7.82 2.65
C TYR A 123 -3.29 -9.02 3.01
N ASN A 124 -3.35 -9.99 2.10
CA ASN A 124 -3.91 -11.31 2.37
C ASN A 124 -2.79 -12.18 2.97
N TRP A 125 -2.59 -12.07 4.29
CA TRP A 125 -1.51 -12.75 4.99
C TRP A 125 -1.62 -14.27 4.92
N ASP A 126 -2.84 -14.82 4.92
CA ASP A 126 -3.05 -16.27 4.81
C ASP A 126 -2.54 -16.78 3.46
N LYS A 127 -2.85 -16.05 2.38
CA LYS A 127 -2.34 -16.39 1.05
C LYS A 127 -0.83 -16.23 0.93
N MET A 128 -0.27 -15.20 1.53
CA MET A 128 1.18 -14.99 1.54
C MET A 128 1.93 -16.06 2.35
N ALA A 129 1.31 -16.62 3.39
CA ALA A 129 1.90 -17.67 4.20
C ALA A 129 2.05 -19.00 3.45
N GLU A 130 1.21 -19.29 2.45
CA GLU A 130 1.24 -20.53 1.68
C GLU A 130 2.59 -20.78 0.99
N ASP A 131 3.29 -19.71 0.55
CA ASP A 131 4.62 -19.77 -0.06
C ASP A 131 5.73 -19.22 0.85
N ASN A 132 5.46 -19.19 2.18
CA ASN A 132 6.39 -18.65 3.17
C ASN A 132 6.75 -17.18 2.93
N PHE A 133 5.76 -16.35 2.55
CA PHE A 133 5.92 -14.92 2.30
C PHE A 133 6.90 -14.60 1.15
N GLY A 134 6.91 -15.40 0.10
CA GLY A 134 7.86 -15.30 -1.00
C GLY A 134 7.91 -13.92 -1.67
N TRP A 135 6.77 -13.23 -1.78
CA TRP A 135 6.71 -11.86 -2.29
C TRP A 135 7.51 -10.89 -1.41
N TRP A 136 7.35 -10.97 -0.08
CA TRP A 136 8.12 -10.16 0.88
C TRP A 136 9.61 -10.51 0.86
N GLN A 137 9.96 -11.79 0.77
CA GLN A 137 11.36 -12.21 0.68
C GLN A 137 12.05 -11.62 -0.55
N LYS A 138 11.40 -11.63 -1.73
CA LYS A 138 11.94 -11.04 -2.96
C LYS A 138 12.14 -9.53 -2.80
N ARG A 139 11.19 -8.85 -2.19
CA ARG A 139 11.25 -7.41 -1.92
C ARG A 139 12.42 -7.04 -1.01
N PHE A 140 12.58 -7.75 0.11
CA PHE A 140 13.71 -7.53 1.01
C PHE A 140 15.07 -7.82 0.35
N ARG A 141 15.17 -8.92 -0.41
CA ARG A 141 16.40 -9.24 -1.15
C ARG A 141 16.77 -8.14 -2.14
N LYS A 142 15.79 -7.58 -2.85
CA LYS A 142 16.08 -6.45 -3.77
C LYS A 142 16.54 -5.19 -3.03
N MET A 143 15.99 -4.92 -1.86
CA MET A 143 16.44 -3.79 -1.03
C MET A 143 17.87 -3.95 -0.54
N GLN A 144 18.34 -5.18 -0.28
CA GLN A 144 19.72 -5.48 0.12
C GLN A 144 20.76 -5.11 -0.94
N ASP A 145 20.35 -4.98 -2.20
CA ASP A 145 21.27 -4.54 -3.27
C ASP A 145 21.78 -3.11 -3.05
N TYR A 146 21.06 -2.29 -2.26
CA TYR A 146 21.34 -0.86 -2.12
C TYR A 146 21.49 -0.37 -0.68
N PHE A 147 20.88 -1.04 0.29
CA PHE A 147 20.73 -0.49 1.63
C PHE A 147 21.32 -1.39 2.70
N ASP A 148 22.03 -0.76 3.66
CA ASP A 148 22.67 -1.41 4.80
C ASP A 148 21.68 -1.69 5.92
N ALA A 149 20.61 -0.91 5.97
CA ALA A 149 19.53 -1.03 6.96
C ALA A 149 18.18 -0.60 6.35
N TYR A 150 17.07 -1.00 7.00
CA TYR A 150 15.73 -0.53 6.61
C TYR A 150 14.99 0.07 7.79
N ARG A 151 14.14 1.05 7.48
CA ARG A 151 12.99 1.39 8.31
C ARG A 151 11.77 0.64 7.75
N VAL A 152 11.10 -0.11 8.58
CA VAL A 152 9.79 -0.69 8.25
C VAL A 152 8.73 0.33 8.67
N ASP A 153 8.03 0.88 7.70
CA ASP A 153 6.95 1.83 7.99
C ASP A 153 5.74 1.10 8.55
N HIS A 154 5.09 1.73 9.53
CA HIS A 154 3.88 1.21 10.18
C HIS A 154 3.96 -0.28 10.60
N ILE A 155 4.97 -0.64 11.38
CA ILE A 155 5.23 -2.02 11.82
C ILE A 155 4.00 -2.72 12.42
N LEU A 156 3.11 -1.98 13.09
CA LEU A 156 1.87 -2.54 13.64
C LEU A 156 0.96 -3.15 12.58
N GLY A 157 0.99 -2.63 11.35
CA GLY A 157 0.21 -3.14 10.23
C GLY A 157 0.61 -4.54 9.78
N PHE A 158 1.78 -5.06 10.20
CA PHE A 158 2.19 -6.44 9.98
C PHE A 158 1.57 -7.43 10.99
N PHE A 159 1.04 -6.93 12.09
CA PHE A 159 0.36 -7.73 13.11
C PHE A 159 -1.15 -7.54 13.04
N ARG A 160 -1.60 -6.31 12.89
CA ARG A 160 -2.99 -5.92 12.65
C ARG A 160 -3.02 -4.55 12.00
N ILE A 161 -3.93 -4.38 11.05
CA ILE A 161 -4.09 -3.12 10.30
C ILE A 161 -5.50 -2.57 10.52
N TRP A 162 -5.62 -1.24 10.58
CA TRP A 162 -6.92 -0.59 10.47
C TRP A 162 -7.38 -0.70 9.04
N GLN A 163 -8.50 -1.36 8.83
CA GLN A 163 -9.06 -1.67 7.52
C GLN A 163 -10.47 -1.12 7.39
N MET A 164 -10.79 -0.60 6.22
CA MET A 164 -12.11 -0.15 5.84
C MET A 164 -12.42 -0.61 4.42
N ARG A 165 -13.67 -0.43 3.97
CA ARG A 165 -14.01 -0.72 2.57
C ARG A 165 -13.33 0.29 1.66
N LYS A 166 -12.96 -0.13 0.46
CA LYS A 166 -12.34 0.73 -0.57
C LYS A 166 -13.17 1.99 -0.88
N THR A 167 -14.49 1.91 -0.74
CA THR A 167 -15.42 3.00 -1.01
C THR A 167 -15.58 3.98 0.14
N ASP A 168 -15.08 3.67 1.33
CA ASP A 168 -15.21 4.54 2.50
C ASP A 168 -14.24 5.71 2.39
N VAL A 169 -14.72 6.92 2.63
CA VAL A 169 -13.90 8.13 2.55
C VAL A 169 -13.10 8.35 3.83
N TRP A 170 -13.69 8.02 4.97
CA TRP A 170 -13.14 8.30 6.29
C TRP A 170 -12.69 7.04 7.02
N GLY A 171 -11.63 7.14 7.77
CA GLY A 171 -11.14 6.07 8.63
C GLY A 171 -12.10 5.68 9.75
N LEU A 172 -13.08 6.51 10.07
CA LEU A 172 -14.08 6.28 11.10
C LEU A 172 -14.86 4.96 10.93
N CYS A 173 -15.09 4.54 9.69
CA CYS A 173 -15.83 3.31 9.37
C CYS A 173 -14.98 2.03 9.39
N GLY A 174 -13.71 2.14 9.77
CA GLY A 174 -12.79 1.02 9.78
C GLY A 174 -12.87 0.15 11.05
N HIS A 175 -12.11 -0.93 11.02
CA HIS A 175 -11.88 -1.84 12.14
C HIS A 175 -10.51 -2.48 12.02
N PHE A 176 -9.98 -3.04 13.10
CA PHE A 176 -8.72 -3.78 13.04
C PHE A 176 -8.90 -5.17 12.41
N VAL A 177 -7.95 -5.55 11.56
CA VAL A 177 -7.85 -6.89 10.96
C VAL A 177 -6.43 -7.42 11.17
N PRO A 178 -6.24 -8.62 11.76
CA PRO A 178 -7.27 -9.43 12.44
C PRO A 178 -7.81 -8.74 13.69
N ALA A 179 -9.03 -9.08 14.07
CA ALA A 179 -9.64 -8.66 15.33
C ALA A 179 -9.86 -9.86 16.22
N LEU A 180 -9.67 -9.67 17.53
CA LEU A 180 -10.11 -10.62 18.54
C LEU A 180 -11.50 -10.17 19.01
N PRO A 181 -12.57 -10.83 18.56
CA PRO A 181 -13.92 -10.46 18.96
C PRO A 181 -14.15 -10.88 20.44
N TYR A 182 -14.75 -10.00 21.20
CA TYR A 182 -15.31 -10.32 22.52
C TYR A 182 -16.82 -10.47 22.38
N SER A 183 -17.37 -11.50 23.02
CA SER A 183 -18.82 -11.60 23.14
C SER A 183 -19.34 -10.55 24.14
N TYR A 184 -20.62 -10.25 24.08
CA TYR A 184 -21.26 -9.38 25.08
C TYR A 184 -21.09 -9.93 26.51
N ASP A 185 -21.23 -11.26 26.66
CA ASP A 185 -21.07 -11.94 27.95
C ASP A 185 -19.65 -11.86 28.48
N ASP A 186 -18.63 -11.96 27.62
CA ASP A 186 -17.22 -11.77 28.02
C ASP A 186 -16.96 -10.35 28.54
N LEU A 187 -17.55 -9.35 27.91
CA LEU A 187 -17.43 -7.95 28.34
C LEU A 187 -18.14 -7.71 29.68
N CYS A 188 -19.34 -8.23 29.83
CA CYS A 188 -20.11 -8.14 31.07
C CYS A 188 -19.39 -8.84 32.22
N ALA A 189 -18.78 -10.01 31.97
CA ALA A 189 -18.02 -10.75 32.98
C ALA A 189 -16.79 -9.97 33.48
N GLN A 190 -16.25 -9.07 32.67
CA GLN A 190 -15.16 -8.16 33.04
C GLN A 190 -15.64 -6.81 33.58
N GLY A 191 -16.93 -6.65 33.85
CA GLY A 191 -17.51 -5.42 34.40
C GLY A 191 -17.71 -4.30 33.38
N VAL A 192 -17.60 -4.60 32.08
CA VAL A 192 -17.84 -3.64 31.02
C VAL A 192 -19.31 -3.67 30.63
N CYS A 193 -20.09 -2.72 31.16
CA CYS A 193 -21.50 -2.56 30.79
C CYS A 193 -21.63 -1.70 29.55
N LEU A 194 -22.02 -2.29 28.43
CA LEU A 194 -22.24 -1.58 27.18
C LEU A 194 -23.71 -1.17 27.04
N ASP A 195 -23.93 0.09 26.67
CA ASP A 195 -25.18 0.50 26.05
C ASP A 195 -25.19 -0.04 24.62
N TRP A 196 -25.84 -1.20 24.42
CA TRP A 196 -25.84 -1.93 23.18
C TRP A 196 -26.42 -1.13 22.02
N ASP A 197 -27.52 -0.42 22.26
CA ASP A 197 -28.14 0.41 21.23
C ASP A 197 -27.21 1.54 20.77
N ARG A 198 -26.52 2.16 21.70
CA ARG A 198 -25.54 3.20 21.38
C ARG A 198 -24.34 2.67 20.59
N MET A 199 -23.90 1.43 20.86
CA MET A 199 -22.72 0.84 20.24
C MET A 199 -22.99 0.22 18.88
N THR A 200 -24.23 -0.21 18.61
CA THR A 200 -24.60 -0.95 17.41
C THR A 200 -25.53 -0.22 16.45
N LYS A 201 -26.14 0.88 16.90
CA LYS A 201 -27.05 1.71 16.11
C LYS A 201 -26.50 3.13 15.95
N PRO A 202 -26.88 3.85 14.89
CA PRO A 202 -26.54 5.26 14.75
C PRO A 202 -27.05 6.04 15.97
N TYR A 203 -26.14 6.73 16.67
CA TYR A 203 -26.49 7.53 17.84
C TYR A 203 -26.89 8.93 17.41
N ILE A 204 -28.19 9.11 17.19
CA ILE A 204 -28.75 10.37 16.72
C ILE A 204 -29.35 11.12 17.91
N ARG A 205 -28.79 12.28 18.23
CA ARG A 205 -29.29 13.17 19.26
C ARG A 205 -30.38 14.07 18.68
N SER A 206 -31.63 13.74 18.94
CA SER A 206 -32.78 14.49 18.42
C SER A 206 -32.77 15.99 18.78
N ASN A 207 -32.16 16.34 19.93
CA ASN A 207 -32.02 17.75 20.35
C ASN A 207 -31.02 18.57 19.52
N PHE A 208 -30.10 17.92 18.76
CA PHE A 208 -29.18 18.61 17.87
C PHE A 208 -29.60 18.60 16.39
N LEU A 209 -30.60 17.82 16.04
CA LEU A 209 -31.02 17.71 14.64
C LEU A 209 -31.43 19.04 14.02
N GLY A 210 -32.14 19.86 14.79
CA GLY A 210 -32.55 21.20 14.34
C GLY A 210 -31.36 22.12 14.01
N ASP A 211 -30.31 22.04 14.83
CA ASP A 211 -29.12 22.89 14.65
C ASP A 211 -28.29 22.44 13.44
N VAL A 212 -28.30 21.16 13.12
CA VAL A 212 -27.51 20.57 12.01
C VAL A 212 -28.26 20.62 10.68
N LEU A 213 -29.56 20.28 10.69
CA LEU A 213 -30.36 20.07 9.48
C LEU A 213 -31.31 21.23 9.17
N GLY A 214 -31.50 22.15 10.12
CA GLY A 214 -32.38 23.31 9.92
C GLY A 214 -33.80 22.92 9.44
N TYR A 215 -34.19 23.42 8.29
CA TYR A 215 -35.51 23.15 7.69
C TYR A 215 -35.74 21.70 7.28
N ASP A 216 -34.68 20.93 7.05
CA ASP A 216 -34.77 19.54 6.60
C ASP A 216 -34.95 18.54 7.77
N THR A 217 -34.99 19.03 9.02
CA THR A 217 -35.06 18.18 10.22
C THR A 217 -36.25 17.23 10.21
N GLU A 218 -37.44 17.70 9.91
CA GLU A 218 -38.65 16.86 9.95
C GLU A 218 -38.70 15.89 8.78
N TRP A 219 -38.20 16.30 7.61
CA TRP A 219 -38.03 15.39 6.49
C TRP A 219 -37.03 14.27 6.82
N ALA A 220 -35.89 14.60 7.41
CA ALA A 220 -34.87 13.64 7.79
C ALA A 220 -35.38 12.66 8.84
N LYS A 221 -36.09 13.12 9.87
CA LYS A 221 -36.75 12.24 10.86
C LYS A 221 -37.71 11.26 10.21
N ALA A 222 -38.48 11.69 9.25
CA ALA A 222 -39.49 10.87 8.60
C ALA A 222 -38.93 9.89 7.56
N ASN A 223 -37.79 10.18 6.94
CA ASN A 223 -37.32 9.46 5.75
C ASN A 223 -35.92 8.83 5.87
N ALA A 224 -35.11 9.30 6.82
CA ALA A 224 -33.70 8.90 6.90
C ALA A 224 -33.27 8.36 8.28
N LEU A 225 -34.08 8.55 9.32
CA LEU A 225 -33.71 8.23 10.70
C LEU A 225 -34.60 7.16 11.35
N ASN A 226 -35.36 6.41 10.56
CA ASN A 226 -36.20 5.28 11.00
C ASN A 226 -35.42 3.98 10.98
#